data_387377611fd74979d35f688efe3846af
#
_entry.id   387377611fd74979d35f688efe3846af
#
_cell.length_a   1.000
_cell.length_b   1.000
_cell.length_c   1.000
_cell.angle_alpha   90.00
_cell.angle_beta   90.00
_cell.angle_gamma   90.00
#
_symmetry.space_group_name_H-M   'P 1'
#
loop_
_entity.id
_entity.type
_entity.pdbx_description
1 polymer ?
#
loop_
_entity_poly.entity_id
_entity_poly.type
_entity_poly.pdbx_seq_one_letter_code
_entity_poly.pdbx_strand_id
1 'polypeptide(L)'
;MNIGQFAQRSGVSTDTLRYYEKIGVLRRIGRNPSGHRQFDASDLDWIAFVLRLKATGMPLADIRRYAELRSQGTATAGERQALLEAHARDLEARIAEDRRHLAGIHAKIDFYKRR
;
A
#
# COMPACT_ATOMS: atom_id res chain seq x y z
N MET A 1 13.73 -5.59 14.89
CA MET A 1 14.76 -4.84 14.10
C MET A 1 14.62 -3.35 14.32
N ASN A 2 15.72 -2.61 14.19
CA ASN A 2 15.69 -1.15 14.28
C ASN A 2 15.18 -0.54 12.97
N ILE A 3 15.00 0.79 12.95
CA ILE A 3 14.44 1.47 11.79
C ILE A 3 15.34 1.34 10.54
N GLY A 4 16.66 1.33 10.70
CA GLY A 4 17.59 1.15 9.58
C GLY A 4 17.46 -0.22 8.93
N GLN A 5 17.38 -1.26 9.75
CA GLN A 5 17.17 -2.63 9.28
C GLN A 5 15.79 -2.78 8.62
N PHE A 6 14.78 -2.17 9.21
CA PHE A 6 13.41 -2.18 8.67
C PHE A 6 13.34 -1.46 7.31
N ALA A 7 13.99 -0.30 7.21
CA ALA A 7 14.08 0.45 5.95
C ALA A 7 14.76 -0.39 4.86
N GLN A 8 15.86 -1.04 5.20
CA GLN A 8 16.59 -1.87 4.24
C GLN A 8 15.73 -3.04 3.73
N ARG A 9 15.04 -3.73 4.64
CA ARG A 9 14.20 -4.90 4.29
C ARG A 9 12.92 -4.52 3.57
N SER A 10 12.30 -3.40 3.95
CA SER A 10 11.04 -2.94 3.35
C SER A 10 11.22 -2.21 2.03
N GLY A 11 12.42 -1.70 1.75
CA GLY A 11 12.67 -0.84 0.61
C GLY A 11 12.12 0.58 0.78
N VAL A 12 11.72 0.97 1.99
CA VAL A 12 11.14 2.28 2.30
C VAL A 12 12.17 3.08 3.09
N SER A 13 12.36 4.35 2.75
CA SER A 13 13.32 5.21 3.45
C SER A 13 12.93 5.41 4.91
N THR A 14 13.93 5.66 5.76
CA THR A 14 13.69 5.94 7.18
C THR A 14 12.80 7.17 7.37
N ASP A 15 12.95 8.19 6.53
CA ASP A 15 12.13 9.40 6.58
C ASP A 15 10.66 9.09 6.26
N THR A 16 10.39 8.28 5.26
CA THR A 16 9.03 7.84 4.93
C THR A 16 8.44 7.00 6.04
N LEU A 17 9.22 6.10 6.64
CA LEU A 17 8.75 5.28 7.77
C LEU A 17 8.38 6.15 8.97
N ARG A 18 9.19 7.16 9.29
CA ARG A 18 8.87 8.11 10.36
C ARG A 18 7.60 8.91 10.06
N TYR A 19 7.44 9.31 8.82
CA TYR A 19 6.23 9.99 8.36
C TYR A 19 4.99 9.10 8.50
N TYR A 20 5.09 7.84 8.09
CA TYR A 20 3.99 6.89 8.22
C TYR A 20 3.61 6.62 9.68
N GLU A 21 4.59 6.58 10.57
CA GLU A 21 4.34 6.49 12.01
C GLU A 21 3.62 7.75 12.51
N LYS A 22 4.07 8.92 12.07
CA LYS A 22 3.49 10.20 12.46
C LYS A 22 2.02 10.34 12.05
N ILE A 23 1.67 9.91 10.85
CA ILE A 23 0.30 10.02 10.32
C ILE A 23 -0.59 8.83 10.62
N GLY A 24 -0.09 7.84 11.34
CA GLY A 24 -0.87 6.69 11.79
C GLY A 24 -0.98 5.53 10.79
N VAL A 25 -0.21 5.54 9.72
CA VAL A 25 -0.15 4.41 8.78
C VAL A 25 0.64 3.25 9.39
N LEU A 26 1.74 3.54 10.08
CA LEU A 26 2.44 2.59 10.93
C LEU A 26 2.03 2.79 12.38
N ARG A 27 1.91 1.67 13.10
CA ARG A 27 1.65 1.72 14.54
C ARG A 27 2.80 2.45 15.25
N ARG A 28 2.49 3.04 16.38
CA ARG A 28 3.51 3.65 17.23
C ARG A 28 4.42 2.56 17.74
N ILE A 29 5.71 2.70 17.46
CA ILE A 29 6.71 1.69 17.83
C ILE A 29 7.33 2.07 19.16
N GLY A 30 7.25 1.15 20.13
CA GLY A 30 7.96 1.28 21.40
C GLY A 30 9.47 1.23 21.18
N ARG A 31 10.22 1.84 22.08
CA ARG A 31 11.68 1.80 22.06
C ARG A 31 12.16 0.73 23.02
N ASN A 32 13.27 0.07 22.68
CA ASN A 32 13.93 -0.86 23.59
C ASN A 32 14.66 -0.06 24.70
N PRO A 33 15.25 -0.73 25.71
CA PRO A 33 15.98 -0.02 26.78
C PRO A 33 17.13 0.85 26.28
N SER A 34 17.66 0.58 25.08
CA SER A 34 18.71 1.40 24.45
C SER A 34 18.16 2.60 23.69
N GLY A 35 16.86 2.85 23.71
CA GLY A 35 16.21 3.98 23.04
C GLY A 35 15.94 3.77 21.56
N HIS A 36 16.14 2.59 21.01
CA HIS A 36 15.91 2.28 19.58
C HIS A 36 14.49 1.74 19.36
N ARG A 37 13.90 2.08 18.21
CA ARG A 37 12.62 1.54 17.79
C ARG A 37 12.75 0.06 17.44
N GLN A 38 11.71 -0.72 17.78
CA GLN A 38 11.65 -2.15 17.53
C GLN A 38 10.52 -2.46 16.54
N PHE A 39 10.91 -2.90 15.36
CA PHE A 39 9.99 -3.39 14.32
C PHE A 39 10.09 -4.92 14.26
N ASP A 40 9.02 -5.58 13.89
CA ASP A 40 8.97 -7.03 13.78
C ASP A 40 8.50 -7.49 12.37
N ALA A 41 8.42 -8.81 12.18
CA ALA A 41 8.02 -9.38 10.90
C ALA A 41 6.60 -8.97 10.48
N SER A 42 5.70 -8.79 11.43
CA SER A 42 4.33 -8.35 11.11
C SER A 42 4.32 -6.92 10.57
N ASP A 43 5.23 -6.07 11.02
CA ASP A 43 5.38 -4.72 10.48
C ASP A 43 5.89 -4.77 9.04
N LEU A 44 6.79 -5.71 8.69
CA LEU A 44 7.22 -5.89 7.30
C LEU A 44 6.07 -6.30 6.40
N ASP A 45 5.26 -7.25 6.82
CA ASP A 45 4.09 -7.70 6.06
C ASP A 45 3.10 -6.55 5.87
N TRP A 46 2.88 -5.77 6.91
CA TRP A 46 1.98 -4.63 6.86
C TRP A 46 2.48 -3.56 5.90
N ILE A 47 3.75 -3.17 5.99
CA ILE A 47 4.27 -2.14 5.09
C ILE A 47 4.29 -2.60 3.63
N ALA A 48 4.54 -3.89 3.38
CA ALA A 48 4.46 -4.45 2.04
C ALA A 48 3.03 -4.31 1.47
N PHE A 49 2.01 -4.53 2.29
CA PHE A 49 0.62 -4.34 1.90
C PHE A 49 0.29 -2.87 1.65
N VAL A 50 0.76 -1.97 2.49
CA VAL A 50 0.61 -0.51 2.30
C VAL A 50 1.19 -0.09 0.95
N LEU A 51 2.39 -0.57 0.62
CA LEU A 51 3.02 -0.27 -0.67
C LEU A 51 2.20 -0.79 -1.85
N ARG A 52 1.56 -1.95 -1.71
CA ARG A 52 0.65 -2.48 -2.74
C ARG A 52 -0.58 -1.59 -2.91
N LEU A 53 -1.19 -1.16 -1.83
CA LEU A 53 -2.34 -0.25 -1.89
C LEU A 53 -1.94 1.07 -2.57
N LYS A 54 -0.79 1.61 -2.20
CA LYS A 54 -0.26 2.84 -2.80
C LYS A 54 0.03 2.66 -4.28
N ALA A 55 0.70 1.57 -4.65
CA ALA A 55 1.05 1.28 -6.04
C ALA A 55 -0.18 1.10 -6.93
N THR A 56 -1.29 0.63 -6.37
CA THR A 56 -2.55 0.44 -7.09
C THR A 56 -3.50 1.63 -6.98
N GLY A 57 -3.03 2.74 -6.40
CA GLY A 57 -3.73 4.01 -6.44
C GLY A 57 -4.73 4.27 -5.31
N MET A 58 -4.66 3.53 -4.21
CA MET A 58 -5.51 3.87 -3.06
C MET A 58 -5.08 5.23 -2.51
N PRO A 59 -6.01 6.19 -2.34
CA PRO A 59 -5.69 7.47 -1.74
C PRO A 59 -5.13 7.32 -0.32
N LEU A 60 -4.20 8.22 0.06
CA LEU A 60 -3.58 8.17 1.38
C LEU A 60 -4.62 8.22 2.51
N ALA A 61 -5.68 9.00 2.35
CA ALA A 61 -6.76 9.07 3.34
C ALA A 61 -7.39 7.69 3.60
N ASP A 62 -7.58 6.90 2.55
CA ASP A 62 -8.15 5.55 2.66
C ASP A 62 -7.15 4.58 3.27
N ILE A 63 -5.87 4.71 2.96
CA ILE A 63 -4.81 3.90 3.59
C ILE A 63 -4.78 4.19 5.09
N ARG A 64 -4.87 5.46 5.49
CA ARG A 64 -4.92 5.85 6.90
C ARG A 64 -6.16 5.29 7.59
N ARG A 65 -7.31 5.35 6.90
CA ARG A 65 -8.56 4.78 7.43
C ARG A 65 -8.44 3.28 7.65
N TYR A 66 -7.86 2.57 6.68
CA TYR A 66 -7.61 1.14 6.80
C TYR A 66 -6.68 0.83 7.98
N ALA A 67 -5.60 1.59 8.14
CA ALA A 67 -4.66 1.43 9.25
C ALA A 67 -5.34 1.65 10.61
N GLU A 68 -6.20 2.66 10.72
CA GLU A 68 -6.97 2.95 11.93
C GLU A 68 -7.90 1.78 12.27
N LEU A 69 -8.64 1.28 11.29
CA LEU A 69 -9.53 0.13 11.48
C LEU A 69 -8.75 -1.12 11.90
N ARG A 70 -7.61 -1.36 11.26
CA ARG A 70 -6.73 -2.49 11.56
C ARG A 70 -6.27 -2.44 13.03
N SER A 71 -5.97 -1.27 13.54
CA SER A 71 -5.53 -1.10 14.94
C SER A 71 -6.60 -1.50 15.95
N GLN A 72 -7.86 -1.51 15.56
CA GLN A 72 -8.99 -1.89 16.41
C GLN A 72 -9.23 -3.41 16.43
N GLY A 73 -8.47 -4.18 15.67
CA GLY A 73 -8.52 -5.64 15.71
C GLY A 73 -9.64 -6.24 14.88
N THR A 74 -10.05 -7.47 15.25
CA THR A 74 -10.99 -8.26 14.46
C THR A 74 -12.40 -7.66 14.36
N ALA A 75 -12.78 -6.79 15.29
CA ALA A 75 -14.09 -6.14 15.29
C ALA A 75 -14.33 -5.30 14.01
N THR A 76 -13.28 -4.84 13.35
CA THR A 76 -13.36 -4.03 12.12
C THR A 76 -13.10 -4.79 10.84
N ALA A 77 -13.00 -6.12 10.89
CA ALA A 77 -12.68 -6.93 9.71
C ALA A 77 -13.66 -6.71 8.56
N GLY A 78 -14.95 -6.57 8.84
CA GLY A 78 -15.96 -6.31 7.82
C GLY A 78 -15.78 -4.95 7.15
N GLU A 79 -15.48 -3.91 7.90
CA GLU A 79 -15.21 -2.57 7.36
C GLU A 79 -13.94 -2.54 6.51
N ARG A 80 -12.90 -3.25 6.96
CA ARG A 80 -11.65 -3.35 6.19
C ARG A 80 -11.87 -4.09 4.88
N GLN A 81 -12.64 -5.18 4.91
CA GLN A 81 -13.02 -5.91 3.71
C GLN A 81 -13.76 -5.00 2.73
N ALA A 82 -14.72 -4.22 3.20
CA ALA A 82 -15.49 -3.31 2.35
C ALA A 82 -14.60 -2.26 1.68
N LEU A 83 -13.63 -1.71 2.40
CA LEU A 83 -12.65 -0.77 1.82
C LEU A 83 -11.83 -1.43 0.71
N LEU A 84 -11.36 -2.65 0.93
CA LEU A 84 -10.57 -3.38 -0.06
C LEU A 84 -11.42 -3.76 -1.29
N GLU A 85 -12.67 -4.15 -1.08
CA GLU A 85 -13.57 -4.48 -2.18
C GLU A 85 -13.85 -3.25 -3.06
N ALA A 86 -14.07 -2.09 -2.45
CA ALA A 86 -14.26 -0.84 -3.18
C ALA A 86 -13.00 -0.48 -3.99
N HIS A 87 -11.83 -0.62 -3.39
CA HIS A 87 -10.56 -0.38 -4.08
C HIS A 87 -10.35 -1.37 -5.23
N ALA A 88 -10.68 -2.65 -5.02
CA ALA A 88 -10.57 -3.67 -6.07
C ALA A 88 -11.45 -3.33 -7.27
N ARG A 89 -12.69 -2.87 -7.03
CA ARG A 89 -13.59 -2.45 -8.12
C ARG A 89 -13.00 -1.28 -8.92
N ASP A 90 -12.44 -0.30 -8.24
CA ASP A 90 -11.81 0.85 -8.90
C ASP A 90 -10.60 0.41 -9.74
N LEU A 91 -9.79 -0.48 -9.20
CA LEU A 91 -8.62 -1.03 -9.92
C LEU A 91 -9.06 -1.85 -11.13
N GLU A 92 -10.06 -2.70 -10.98
CA GLU A 92 -10.62 -3.50 -12.08
C GLU A 92 -11.12 -2.60 -13.21
N ALA A 93 -11.82 -1.49 -12.88
CA ALA A 93 -12.29 -0.53 -13.88
C ALA A 93 -11.13 0.12 -14.63
N ARG A 94 -10.04 0.49 -13.93
CA ARG A 94 -8.85 1.07 -14.58
C ARG A 94 -8.13 0.05 -15.46
N ILE A 95 -8.04 -1.20 -15.03
CA ILE A 95 -7.46 -2.26 -15.84
C ILE A 95 -8.26 -2.45 -17.13
N ALA A 96 -9.59 -2.48 -17.03
CA ALA A 96 -10.46 -2.61 -18.19
C ALA A 96 -10.29 -1.43 -19.16
N GLU A 97 -10.19 -0.21 -18.63
CA GLU A 97 -9.94 1.00 -19.42
C GLU A 97 -8.59 0.93 -20.13
N ASP A 98 -7.54 0.56 -19.40
CA ASP A 98 -6.20 0.42 -19.97
C ASP A 98 -6.14 -0.65 -21.05
N ARG A 99 -6.87 -1.74 -20.90
CA ARG A 99 -6.97 -2.78 -21.94
C ARG A 99 -7.61 -2.23 -23.21
N ARG A 100 -8.64 -1.38 -23.09
CA ARG A 100 -9.25 -0.73 -24.26
C ARG A 100 -8.26 0.18 -24.97
N HIS A 101 -7.50 0.97 -24.21
CA HIS A 101 -6.46 1.82 -24.76
C HIS A 101 -5.38 1.01 -25.45
N LEU A 102 -4.93 -0.07 -24.83
CA LEU A 102 -3.92 -0.95 -25.42
C LEU A 102 -4.41 -1.56 -26.73
N ALA A 103 -5.65 -2.01 -26.79
CA ALA A 103 -6.24 -2.54 -28.02
C ALA A 103 -6.25 -1.48 -29.13
N GLY A 104 -6.57 -0.21 -28.81
CA GLY A 104 -6.49 0.87 -29.79
C GLY A 104 -5.09 1.13 -30.31
N ILE A 105 -4.09 1.06 -29.42
CA ILE A 105 -2.68 1.21 -29.78
C ILE A 105 -2.23 0.06 -30.69
N HIS A 106 -2.58 -1.17 -30.35
CA HIS A 106 -2.26 -2.33 -31.19
C HIS A 106 -2.91 -2.26 -32.57
N ALA A 107 -4.15 -1.79 -32.65
CA ALA A 107 -4.83 -1.60 -33.93
C ALA A 107 -4.06 -0.61 -34.82
N LYS A 108 -3.52 0.46 -34.24
CA LYS A 108 -2.71 1.45 -34.96
C LYS A 108 -1.38 0.84 -35.42
N ILE A 109 -0.74 0.07 -34.57
CA ILE A 109 0.50 -0.66 -34.94
C ILE A 109 0.22 -1.59 -36.13
N ASP A 110 -0.86 -2.35 -36.07
CA ASP A 110 -1.23 -3.28 -37.16
C ASP A 110 -1.50 -2.53 -38.46
N PHE A 111 -2.14 -1.36 -38.40
CA PHE A 111 -2.33 -0.49 -39.55
C PHE A 111 -0.98 -0.15 -40.20
N TYR A 112 0.02 0.25 -39.42
CA TYR A 112 1.32 0.59 -39.95
C TYR A 112 2.09 -0.63 -40.50
N LYS A 113 1.90 -1.78 -39.92
CA LYS A 113 2.52 -3.02 -40.42
C LYS A 113 2.00 -3.44 -41.81
N ARG A 114 0.76 -3.07 -42.14
CA ARG A 114 0.12 -3.46 -43.42
C ARG A 114 0.35 -2.47 -44.56
N ARG A 115 0.94 -1.34 -44.27
CA ARG A 115 1.22 -0.34 -45.32
C ARG A 115 2.39 -0.73 -46.22
#